data_2f03130495cfa9263426d555e79ef2c3
#
_entry.id   2f03130495cfa9263426d555e79ef2c3
#
_cell.length_a   1.000
_cell.length_b   1.000
_cell.length_c   1.000
_cell.angle_alpha   90.00
_cell.angle_beta   90.00
_cell.angle_gamma   90.00
#
_symmetry.space_group_name_H-M   'P 1'
#
loop_
_entity.id
_entity.type
_entity.pdbx_description
1 polymer ?
#
loop_
_entity_poly.entity_id
_entity_poly.type
_entity_poly.pdbx_seq_one_letter_code
_entity_poly.pdbx_strand_id
1 'polypeptide(L)'
;MSRPQSLGEVSLVVIAGTKPFGYAIDEFLDTFYLDHPDKLRQQRRIDDAPAIVGDAFVDSWIGAVGEHLARRWDLSVPAWTRRAAHYALSLPRFVPDSKALCRTLLLESPPAFRSRLLFTFVEPLQRARFPREVKRIKMQA
;
A
#
# COMPACT_ATOMS: atom_id res chain seq x y z
N MET A 1 5.39 -5.56 -21.23
CA MET A 1 5.82 -5.68 -19.83
C MET A 1 4.69 -6.18 -18.99
N SER A 2 4.98 -7.21 -18.24
CA SER A 2 3.96 -7.78 -17.36
C SER A 2 3.76 -6.89 -16.14
N ARG A 3 2.60 -7.04 -15.52
CA ARG A 3 2.30 -6.34 -14.27
C ARG A 3 3.11 -6.94 -13.12
N PRO A 4 3.52 -6.12 -12.16
CA PRO A 4 4.10 -6.66 -10.93
C PRO A 4 3.12 -7.58 -10.23
N GLN A 5 3.58 -8.77 -9.88
CA GLN A 5 2.76 -9.78 -9.24
C GLN A 5 2.91 -9.76 -7.71
N SER A 6 3.90 -9.05 -7.21
CA SER A 6 4.17 -8.95 -5.78
C SER A 6 4.79 -7.60 -5.47
N LEU A 7 4.85 -7.25 -4.19
CA LEU A 7 5.54 -6.02 -3.77
C LEU A 7 7.03 -6.11 -4.08
N GLY A 8 7.61 -7.32 -4.02
CA GLY A 8 9.00 -7.51 -4.43
C GLY A 8 9.23 -7.13 -5.88
N GLU A 9 8.30 -7.48 -6.76
CA GLU A 9 8.40 -7.13 -8.17
C GLU A 9 8.21 -5.63 -8.41
N VAL A 10 7.38 -4.97 -7.60
CA VAL A 10 7.24 -3.50 -7.69
C VAL A 10 8.59 -2.83 -7.49
N SER A 11 9.32 -3.22 -6.45
CA SER A 11 10.63 -2.61 -6.19
C SER A 11 11.62 -2.84 -7.33
N LEU A 12 11.63 -4.04 -7.90
CA LEU A 12 12.51 -4.35 -9.02
C LEU A 12 12.19 -3.53 -10.26
N VAL A 13 10.91 -3.35 -10.55
CA VAL A 13 10.47 -2.53 -11.70
C VAL A 13 10.92 -1.07 -11.53
N VAL A 14 10.80 -0.54 -10.32
CA VAL A 14 11.20 0.83 -10.02
C VAL A 14 12.72 0.97 -10.11
N ILE A 15 13.47 0.03 -9.54
CA ILE A 15 14.93 0.04 -9.61
C ILE A 15 15.41 -0.01 -11.06
N ALA A 16 14.78 -0.85 -11.87
CA ALA A 16 15.11 -0.97 -13.29
C ALA A 16 14.71 0.27 -14.11
N GLY A 17 13.86 1.13 -13.55
CA GLY A 17 13.39 2.33 -14.26
C GLY A 17 12.42 2.05 -15.39
N THR A 18 11.81 0.87 -15.42
CA THR A 18 10.90 0.50 -16.50
C THR A 18 9.51 1.10 -16.37
N LYS A 19 9.09 1.41 -15.13
CA LYS A 19 7.80 2.03 -14.86
C LYS A 19 7.92 3.02 -13.71
N PRO A 20 7.14 4.10 -13.72
CA PRO A 20 7.06 4.99 -12.55
C PRO A 20 6.49 4.23 -11.35
N PHE A 21 6.90 4.63 -10.15
CA PHE A 21 6.49 3.97 -8.91
C PHE A 21 4.97 3.92 -8.74
N GLY A 22 4.30 5.06 -8.93
CA GLY A 22 2.85 5.11 -8.77
C GLY A 22 2.12 4.18 -9.70
N TYR A 23 2.58 4.09 -10.95
CA TYR A 23 2.00 3.17 -11.93
C TYR A 23 2.22 1.72 -11.54
N ALA A 24 3.42 1.38 -11.09
CA ALA A 24 3.74 0.01 -10.68
C ALA A 24 2.89 -0.41 -9.47
N ILE A 25 2.72 0.47 -8.49
CA ILE A 25 1.86 0.21 -7.32
C ILE A 25 0.42 -0.01 -7.75
N ASP A 26 -0.10 0.83 -8.64
CA ASP A 26 -1.48 0.71 -9.11
C ASP A 26 -1.70 -0.63 -9.81
N GLU A 27 -0.77 -1.05 -10.65
CA GLU A 27 -0.86 -2.35 -11.32
C GLU A 27 -0.81 -3.51 -10.31
N PHE A 28 0.05 -3.40 -9.32
CA PHE A 28 0.12 -4.40 -8.26
C PHE A 28 -1.21 -4.49 -7.50
N LEU A 29 -1.78 -3.36 -7.14
CA LEU A 29 -3.04 -3.32 -6.40
C LEU A 29 -4.18 -3.94 -7.22
N ASP A 30 -4.24 -3.67 -8.51
CA ASP A 30 -5.23 -4.29 -9.37
C ASP A 30 -5.11 -5.82 -9.35
N THR A 31 -3.89 -6.33 -9.37
CA THR A 31 -3.63 -7.76 -9.28
C THR A 31 -4.03 -8.31 -7.90
N PHE A 32 -3.67 -7.61 -6.84
CA PHE A 32 -3.99 -8.01 -5.47
C PHE A 32 -5.51 -8.12 -5.26
N TYR A 33 -6.26 -7.15 -5.75
CA TYR A 33 -7.72 -7.15 -5.56
C TYR A 33 -8.43 -8.17 -6.43
N LEU A 34 -7.83 -8.56 -7.55
CA LEU A 34 -8.36 -9.66 -8.35
C LEU A 34 -8.40 -10.98 -7.58
N ASP A 35 -7.49 -11.16 -6.64
CA ASP A 35 -7.42 -12.40 -5.87
C ASP A 35 -8.46 -12.46 -4.75
N HIS A 36 -9.08 -11.34 -4.41
CA HIS A 36 -10.07 -11.33 -3.34
C HIS A 36 -11.22 -12.28 -3.67
N PRO A 37 -11.67 -13.14 -2.77
CA PRO A 37 -11.30 -13.24 -1.35
C PRO A 37 -10.28 -14.35 -1.03
N ASP A 38 -9.45 -14.75 -1.97
CA ASP A 38 -8.46 -15.81 -1.76
C ASP A 38 -7.29 -15.28 -0.92
N LYS A 39 -7.37 -15.47 0.37
CA LYS A 39 -6.38 -14.93 1.31
C LYS A 39 -5.00 -15.54 1.13
N LEU A 40 -4.93 -16.80 0.72
CA LEU A 40 -3.64 -17.44 0.51
C LEU A 40 -2.87 -16.79 -0.65
N ARG A 41 -3.57 -16.51 -1.74
CA ARG A 41 -2.96 -15.80 -2.87
C ARG A 41 -2.58 -14.39 -2.50
N GLN A 42 -3.46 -13.68 -1.81
CA GLN A 42 -3.18 -12.32 -1.39
C GLN A 42 -1.97 -12.26 -0.46
N GLN A 43 -1.85 -13.23 0.46
CA GLN A 43 -0.70 -13.29 1.35
C GLN A 43 0.61 -13.46 0.59
N ARG A 44 0.62 -14.31 -0.42
CA ARG A 44 1.83 -14.52 -1.22
C ARG A 44 2.28 -13.26 -1.93
N ARG A 45 1.35 -12.43 -2.35
CA ARG A 45 1.68 -11.21 -3.09
C ARG A 45 2.34 -10.15 -2.21
N ILE A 46 2.13 -10.20 -0.90
CA ILE A 46 2.77 -9.26 0.02
C ILE A 46 3.93 -9.87 0.80
N ASP A 47 4.08 -11.19 0.80
CA ASP A 47 5.15 -11.86 1.55
C ASP A 47 6.52 -11.71 0.91
N ASP A 48 6.56 -11.49 -0.39
CA ASP A 48 7.81 -11.38 -1.14
C ASP A 48 8.53 -10.09 -0.75
N ALA A 49 9.63 -10.23 -0.03
CA ALA A 49 10.36 -9.09 0.51
C ALA A 49 10.92 -8.21 -0.61
N PRO A 50 10.55 -6.93 -0.67
CA PRO A 50 11.06 -6.05 -1.73
C PRO A 50 12.52 -5.71 -1.53
N ALA A 51 13.24 -5.51 -2.64
CA ALA A 51 14.54 -4.91 -2.60
C ALA A 51 14.42 -3.45 -2.16
N ILE A 52 15.44 -2.94 -1.50
CA ILE A 52 15.47 -1.54 -1.10
C ILE A 52 15.77 -0.69 -2.33
N VAL A 53 14.89 0.27 -2.63
CA VAL A 53 15.03 1.14 -3.79
C VAL A 53 16.07 2.22 -3.55
N GLY A 54 16.14 2.72 -2.33
CA GLY A 54 17.06 3.80 -1.97
C GLY A 54 16.41 5.18 -1.97
N ASP A 55 15.10 5.23 -2.18
CA ASP A 55 14.31 6.46 -2.09
C ASP A 55 13.44 6.37 -0.84
N ALA A 56 13.63 7.28 0.09
CA ALA A 56 12.96 7.21 1.39
C ALA A 56 11.43 7.19 1.27
N PHE A 57 10.87 7.96 0.36
CA PHE A 57 9.42 7.98 0.16
C PHE A 57 8.94 6.65 -0.43
N VAL A 58 9.60 6.18 -1.48
CA VAL A 58 9.20 4.93 -2.16
C VAL A 58 9.29 3.75 -1.21
N ASP A 59 10.41 3.61 -0.50
CA ASP A 59 10.61 2.50 0.43
C ASP A 59 9.62 2.55 1.59
N SER A 60 9.33 3.74 2.11
CA SER A 60 8.34 3.90 3.17
C SER A 60 6.93 3.58 2.68
N TRP A 61 6.60 4.01 1.47
CA TRP A 61 5.28 3.72 0.89
C TRP A 61 5.10 2.22 0.65
N ILE A 62 6.11 1.54 0.14
CA ILE A 62 6.04 0.09 -0.07
C ILE A 62 5.83 -0.63 1.27
N GLY A 63 6.54 -0.22 2.31
CA GLY A 63 6.35 -0.78 3.66
C GLY A 63 4.94 -0.55 4.17
N ALA A 64 4.42 0.66 3.98
CA ALA A 64 3.06 1.00 4.38
C ALA A 64 2.02 0.17 3.62
N VAL A 65 2.21 -0.02 2.32
CA VAL A 65 1.30 -0.84 1.51
C VAL A 65 1.27 -2.27 2.04
N GLY A 66 2.43 -2.87 2.28
CA GLY A 66 2.48 -4.25 2.77
C GLY A 66 1.78 -4.42 4.11
N GLU A 67 2.06 -3.54 5.05
CA GLU A 67 1.43 -3.60 6.36
C GLU A 67 -0.06 -3.28 6.29
N HIS A 68 -0.43 -2.24 5.56
CA HIS A 68 -1.82 -1.82 5.47
C HIS A 68 -2.70 -2.89 4.81
N LEU A 69 -2.24 -3.49 3.72
CA LEU A 69 -3.01 -4.55 3.06
C LEU A 69 -3.20 -5.74 3.98
N ALA A 70 -2.17 -6.11 4.74
CA ALA A 70 -2.29 -7.21 5.69
C ALA A 70 -3.34 -6.90 6.74
N ARG A 71 -3.32 -5.72 7.34
CA ARG A 71 -4.29 -5.34 8.37
C ARG A 71 -5.69 -5.16 7.80
N ARG A 72 -5.79 -4.52 6.65
CA ARG A 72 -7.09 -4.20 6.03
C ARG A 72 -7.85 -5.44 5.60
N TRP A 73 -7.13 -6.45 5.12
CA TRP A 73 -7.73 -7.65 4.55
C TRP A 73 -7.51 -8.90 5.41
N ASP A 74 -7.13 -8.69 6.67
CA ASP A 74 -6.98 -9.76 7.65
C ASP A 74 -5.96 -10.83 7.22
N LEU A 75 -4.80 -10.35 6.81
CA LEU A 75 -3.64 -11.17 6.47
C LEU A 75 -2.56 -11.03 7.54
N SER A 76 -1.54 -11.88 7.47
CA SER A 76 -0.38 -11.74 8.37
C SER A 76 0.52 -10.62 7.90
N VAL A 77 0.93 -9.74 8.81
CA VAL A 77 1.85 -8.64 8.50
C VAL A 77 3.24 -9.22 8.22
N PRO A 78 3.77 -9.06 7.00
CA PRO A 78 5.09 -9.61 6.70
C PRO A 78 6.19 -8.97 7.54
N ALA A 79 7.15 -9.78 8.00
CA ALA A 79 8.24 -9.30 8.84
C ALA A 79 9.08 -8.22 8.16
N TRP A 80 9.24 -8.29 6.83
CA TRP A 80 10.05 -7.32 6.10
C TRP A 80 9.50 -5.89 6.21
N THR A 81 8.21 -5.71 6.48
CA THR A 81 7.63 -4.37 6.59
C THR A 81 8.23 -3.58 7.76
N ARG A 82 8.87 -4.26 8.70
CA ARG A 82 9.49 -3.64 9.87
C ARG A 82 10.95 -3.23 9.67
N ARG A 83 11.51 -3.48 8.48
CA ARG A 83 12.89 -3.07 8.21
C ARG A 83 13.03 -1.56 8.30
N ALA A 84 14.17 -1.09 8.82
CA ALA A 84 14.43 0.35 9.00
C ALA A 84 14.25 1.15 7.70
N ALA A 85 14.64 0.56 6.57
CA ALA A 85 14.51 1.23 5.27
C ALA A 85 13.07 1.60 4.93
N HIS A 86 12.07 0.89 5.50
CA HIS A 86 10.66 1.18 5.26
C HIS A 86 10.10 2.23 6.23
N TYR A 87 10.97 2.85 7.04
CA TYR A 87 10.64 3.95 7.94
C TYR A 87 11.65 5.09 7.72
N ALA A 88 12.08 5.28 6.50
CA ALA A 88 13.23 6.14 6.20
C ALA A 88 12.91 7.63 6.17
N LEU A 89 11.64 8.03 6.16
CA LEU A 89 11.28 9.44 6.14
C LEU A 89 11.62 10.09 7.48
N SER A 90 12.27 11.26 7.41
CA SER A 90 12.57 12.06 8.60
C SER A 90 11.57 13.20 8.80
N LEU A 91 10.78 13.52 7.77
CA LEU A 91 9.77 14.57 7.81
C LEU A 91 8.45 14.04 7.28
N PRO A 92 7.32 14.58 7.77
CA PRO A 92 6.02 14.17 7.27
C PRO A 92 5.87 14.43 5.78
N ARG A 93 5.17 13.53 5.12
CA ARG A 93 4.85 13.64 3.71
C ARG A 93 3.36 13.48 3.53
N PHE A 94 2.70 14.46 2.92
CA PHE A 94 1.26 14.44 2.70
C PHE A 94 0.96 14.03 1.27
N VAL A 95 0.04 13.08 1.09
CA VAL A 95 -0.34 12.57 -0.24
C VAL A 95 -1.85 12.55 -0.33
N PRO A 96 -2.47 13.48 -1.08
CA PRO A 96 -1.83 14.51 -1.91
C PRO A 96 -1.19 15.63 -1.08
N ASP A 97 -0.25 16.33 -1.66
CA ASP A 97 0.37 17.49 -1.05
C ASP A 97 -0.55 18.70 -1.23
N SER A 98 -1.44 18.88 -0.28
CA SER A 98 -2.46 19.92 -0.35
C SER A 98 -2.65 20.55 1.03
N LYS A 99 -2.44 21.85 1.12
CA LYS A 99 -2.67 22.57 2.38
C LYS A 99 -4.12 22.48 2.82
N ALA A 100 -5.04 22.52 1.89
CA ALA A 100 -6.46 22.46 2.19
C ALA A 100 -6.87 21.14 2.82
N LEU A 101 -6.17 20.05 2.48
CA LEU A 101 -6.50 18.71 2.96
C LEU A 101 -5.64 18.27 4.15
N CYS A 102 -4.67 19.08 4.55
CA CYS A 102 -3.69 18.69 5.58
C CYS A 102 -4.34 18.15 6.85
N ARG A 103 -5.35 18.86 7.37
CA ARG A 103 -6.04 18.41 8.59
C ARG A 103 -6.74 17.08 8.38
N THR A 104 -7.43 16.91 7.25
CA THR A 104 -8.13 15.68 6.93
C THR A 104 -7.14 14.52 6.87
N LEU A 105 -6.02 14.71 6.19
CA LEU A 105 -5.00 13.67 6.05
C LEU A 105 -4.37 13.31 7.40
N LEU A 106 -4.12 14.30 8.25
CA LEU A 106 -3.61 14.04 9.60
C LEU A 106 -4.56 13.18 10.42
N LEU A 107 -5.86 13.40 10.27
CA LEU A 107 -6.86 12.67 11.04
C LEU A 107 -7.19 11.29 10.48
N GLU A 108 -7.15 11.14 9.16
CA GLU A 108 -7.65 9.93 8.49
C GLU A 108 -6.60 8.89 8.18
N SER A 109 -5.33 9.25 8.21
CA SER A 109 -4.27 8.33 7.78
C SER A 109 -4.31 7.01 8.54
N PRO A 110 -4.29 5.88 7.81
CA PRO A 110 -4.21 4.58 8.48
C PRO A 110 -2.89 4.42 9.25
N PRO A 111 -2.89 3.60 10.31
CA PRO A 111 -1.70 3.43 11.16
C PRO A 111 -0.43 3.04 10.41
N ALA A 112 -0.55 2.17 9.39
CA ALA A 112 0.62 1.73 8.64
C ALA A 112 1.31 2.88 7.90
N PHE A 113 0.53 3.85 7.44
CA PHE A 113 1.06 5.04 6.77
C PHE A 113 1.53 6.07 7.79
N ARG A 114 0.70 6.35 8.79
CA ARG A 114 1.01 7.33 9.82
C ARG A 114 2.33 7.01 10.55
N SER A 115 2.55 5.76 10.88
CA SER A 115 3.77 5.35 11.59
C SER A 115 5.03 5.58 10.75
N ARG A 116 4.88 5.75 9.44
CA ARG A 116 5.96 6.03 8.51
C ARG A 116 6.00 7.50 8.07
N LEU A 117 5.29 8.37 8.78
CA LEU A 117 5.18 9.80 8.47
C LEU A 117 4.53 10.07 7.10
N LEU A 118 3.66 9.15 6.67
CA LEU A 118 2.89 9.29 5.46
C LEU A 118 1.44 9.59 5.83
N PHE A 119 0.94 10.72 5.37
CA PHE A 119 -0.41 11.16 5.69
C PHE A 119 -1.27 11.17 4.44
N THR A 120 -2.29 10.31 4.45
CA THR A 120 -3.13 10.02 3.29
C THR A 120 -4.59 9.97 3.72
N PHE A 121 -5.47 9.64 2.77
CA PHE A 121 -6.87 9.38 3.07
C PHE A 121 -7.05 8.05 3.81
N VAL A 122 -8.25 7.83 4.33
CA VAL A 122 -8.58 6.63 5.10
C VAL A 122 -8.47 5.36 4.28
N GLU A 123 -8.79 5.42 2.99
CA GLU A 123 -8.61 4.30 2.06
C GLU A 123 -7.64 4.72 0.96
N PRO A 124 -6.34 4.71 1.25
CA PRO A 124 -5.36 5.27 0.32
C PRO A 124 -5.10 4.40 -0.90
N LEU A 125 -5.49 3.13 -0.86
CA LEU A 125 -5.16 2.15 -1.87
C LEU A 125 -6.37 1.69 -2.67
N GLN A 126 -7.38 2.55 -2.81
CA GLN A 126 -8.55 2.22 -3.60
C GLN A 126 -8.22 2.16 -5.09
N ARG A 127 -8.80 1.16 -5.74
CA ARG A 127 -8.75 0.97 -7.19
C ARG A 127 -10.13 0.53 -7.65
N ALA A 128 -10.35 0.49 -8.96
CA ALA A 128 -11.65 0.10 -9.52
C ALA A 128 -12.13 -1.27 -9.01
N ARG A 129 -11.19 -2.19 -8.77
CA ARG A 129 -11.50 -3.55 -8.29
C ARG A 129 -11.45 -3.68 -6.77
N PHE A 130 -11.35 -2.57 -6.06
CA PHE A 130 -11.34 -2.59 -4.60
C PHE A 130 -12.61 -3.28 -4.10
N PRO A 131 -12.49 -4.32 -3.24
CA PRO A 131 -13.65 -5.04 -2.75
C PRO A 131 -14.58 -4.13 -1.98
N ARG A 132 -15.86 -4.15 -2.34
CA ARG A 132 -16.87 -3.35 -1.66
C ARG A 132 -17.68 -4.21 -0.75
N GLU A 133 -17.86 -3.76 0.47
CA GLU A 133 -18.72 -4.46 1.40
C GLU A 133 -20.15 -4.35 0.92
N VAL A 134 -20.86 -5.48 0.94
CA VAL A 134 -22.30 -5.48 0.73
C VAL A 134 -22.92 -4.87 1.97
N LYS A 135 -23.69 -3.81 1.78
CA LYS A 135 -24.29 -3.11 2.91
C LYS A 135 -25.54 -3.81 3.37
N ARG A 136 -25.36 -4.97 3.97
CA ARG A 136 -26.49 -5.82 4.40
C ARG A 136 -27.36 -5.15 5.44
N ILE A 137 -26.76 -4.33 6.29
CA ILE A 137 -27.50 -3.63 7.33
C ILE A 137 -28.60 -2.79 6.72
N LYS A 138 -28.34 -2.15 5.60
CA LYS A 138 -29.35 -1.35 4.91
C LYS A 138 -30.53 -2.18 4.43
N MET A 139 -30.25 -3.41 4.07
CA MET A 139 -31.27 -4.31 3.53
C MET A 139 -32.11 -4.91 4.63
N GLN A 140 -31.60 -4.91 5.84
CA GLN A 140 -32.27 -5.46 7.01
C GLN A 140 -33.09 -4.45 7.78
N ALA A 141 -32.87 -3.22 7.49
CA ALA A 141 -33.52 -2.11 8.21
C ALA A 141 -35.03 -1.97 7.86
#